data_496e5136f89a9c283cb2c0b7982b82e8
#
_entry.id   496e5136f89a9c283cb2c0b7982b82e8
#
_cell.length_a   1.000
_cell.length_b   1.000
_cell.length_c   1.000
_cell.angle_alpha   90.00
_cell.angle_beta   90.00
_cell.angle_gamma   90.00
#
_symmetry.space_group_name_H-M   'P 1'
#
loop_
_entity.id
_entity.type
_entity.pdbx_description
1 polymer ?
#
loop_
_entity_poly.entity_id
_entity_poly.type
_entity_poly.pdbx_seq_one_letter_code
_entity_poly.pdbx_strand_id
1 'polypeptide(L)'
;DGYGSEEVVLYDEFIDRFRDLVKEDQIVVIEAKIRSYRRGSETSETTLVTRISGENVFSLAAVRERFGKVLKLRMGRTADATQLKKILGKYRDGTIPVTVMYEGASGTAESDLGKDWRIRPDDSLFSDLGEWLSPEDVSLSY
;
A
#
# COMPACT_ATOMS: atom_id res chain seq x y z
N ASP A 1 3.70 4.51 -10.28
CA ASP A 1 4.77 5.10 -9.49
C ASP A 1 5.04 6.53 -9.96
N GLY A 2 5.81 7.31 -9.21
CA GLY A 2 6.09 8.71 -9.54
C GLY A 2 7.06 8.93 -10.72
N TYR A 3 7.45 7.90 -11.47
CA TYR A 3 8.52 7.92 -12.46
C TYR A 3 8.07 7.53 -13.87
N GLY A 4 6.82 7.20 -14.08
CA GLY A 4 6.33 6.80 -15.38
C GLY A 4 4.84 7.02 -15.54
N SER A 5 4.39 7.05 -16.78
CA SER A 5 2.98 7.14 -17.16
C SER A 5 2.68 6.09 -18.20
N GLU A 6 1.68 5.27 -17.93
CA GLU A 6 1.19 4.23 -18.83
C GLU A 6 -0.32 4.31 -18.95
N GLU A 7 -0.83 4.01 -20.14
CA GLU A 7 -2.26 3.98 -20.38
C GLU A 7 -2.82 2.57 -20.11
N VAL A 8 -3.82 2.49 -19.25
CA VAL A 8 -4.54 1.25 -18.95
C VAL A 8 -5.94 1.33 -19.56
N VAL A 9 -6.28 0.36 -20.42
CA VAL A 9 -7.59 0.29 -21.05
C VAL A 9 -8.60 -0.36 -20.11
N LEU A 10 -9.70 0.34 -19.82
CA LEU A 10 -10.82 -0.14 -19.03
C LEU A 10 -12.04 -0.27 -19.93
N TYR A 11 -12.69 -1.43 -19.90
CA TYR A 11 -13.92 -1.69 -20.65
C TYR A 11 -15.15 -1.28 -19.84
N ASP A 12 -16.28 -1.04 -20.51
CA ASP A 12 -17.51 -0.56 -19.87
C ASP A 12 -18.00 -1.44 -18.73
N GLU A 13 -17.95 -2.76 -18.87
CA GLU A 13 -18.29 -3.70 -17.81
C GLU A 13 -17.38 -3.55 -16.57
N PHE A 14 -16.11 -3.26 -16.79
CA PHE A 14 -15.15 -3.03 -15.74
C PHE A 14 -15.43 -1.69 -15.02
N ILE A 15 -15.72 -0.64 -15.77
CA ILE A 15 -16.06 0.68 -15.21
C ILE A 15 -17.33 0.60 -14.38
N ASP A 16 -18.37 -0.11 -14.86
CA ASP A 16 -19.61 -0.31 -14.12
C ASP A 16 -19.41 -1.06 -12.81
N ARG A 17 -18.53 -2.07 -12.81
CA ARG A 17 -18.20 -2.89 -11.63
C ARG A 17 -17.42 -2.11 -10.57
N PHE A 18 -16.54 -1.20 -10.97
CA PHE A 18 -15.65 -0.47 -10.08
C PHE A 18 -15.91 1.05 -10.07
N ARG A 19 -17.11 1.48 -10.46
CA ARG A 19 -17.49 2.88 -10.61
C ARG A 19 -17.17 3.74 -9.38
N ASP A 20 -17.39 3.20 -8.18
CA ASP A 20 -17.15 3.93 -6.94
C ASP A 20 -15.67 4.14 -6.62
N LEU A 21 -14.78 3.33 -7.19
CA LEU A 21 -13.33 3.39 -7.00
C LEU A 21 -12.62 4.13 -8.13
N VAL A 22 -13.15 4.09 -9.36
CA VAL A 22 -12.57 4.73 -10.53
C VAL A 22 -13.18 6.13 -10.68
N LYS A 23 -12.62 7.08 -9.97
CA LYS A 23 -13.01 8.49 -10.03
C LYS A 23 -11.81 9.36 -10.38
N GLU A 24 -12.08 10.53 -10.92
CA GLU A 24 -11.06 11.53 -11.22
C GLU A 24 -10.31 11.92 -9.92
N ASP A 25 -9.00 12.14 -10.03
CA ASP A 25 -8.10 12.54 -8.93
C ASP A 25 -8.01 11.56 -7.74
N GLN A 26 -8.43 10.30 -7.92
CA GLN A 26 -8.23 9.26 -6.90
C GLN A 26 -7.05 8.36 -7.21
N ILE A 27 -6.25 8.07 -6.18
CA ILE A 27 -5.19 7.06 -6.27
C ILE A 27 -5.80 5.67 -6.10
N VAL A 28 -5.64 4.83 -7.11
CA VAL A 28 -6.08 3.43 -7.10
C VAL A 28 -4.94 2.53 -7.53
N VAL A 29 -5.03 1.26 -7.16
CA VAL A 29 -4.13 0.20 -7.65
C VAL A 29 -4.90 -0.70 -8.58
N ILE A 30 -4.38 -0.85 -9.80
CA ILE A 30 -5.00 -1.65 -10.86
C ILE A 30 -4.18 -2.92 -11.06
N GLU A 31 -4.82 -4.07 -10.90
CA GLU A 31 -4.31 -5.34 -11.37
C GLU A 31 -4.68 -5.48 -12.85
N ALA A 32 -3.67 -5.65 -13.70
CA ALA A 32 -3.86 -5.62 -15.13
C ALA A 32 -3.14 -6.77 -15.84
N LYS A 33 -3.70 -7.21 -16.97
CA LYS A 33 -3.05 -8.10 -17.92
C LYS A 33 -2.28 -7.31 -18.96
N ILE A 34 -1.04 -7.69 -19.16
CA ILE A 34 -0.19 -7.14 -20.22
C ILE A 34 -0.18 -8.15 -21.38
N ARG A 35 -0.58 -7.69 -22.55
CA ARG A 35 -0.49 -8.45 -23.80
C ARG A 35 0.36 -7.68 -24.79
N SER A 36 1.42 -8.31 -25.26
CA SER A 36 2.24 -7.78 -26.35
C SER A 36 1.97 -8.59 -27.62
N TYR A 37 1.65 -7.91 -28.70
CA TYR A 37 1.48 -8.52 -30.00
C TYR A 37 2.25 -7.75 -31.06
N ARG A 38 2.72 -8.49 -32.07
CA ARG A 38 3.40 -7.89 -33.19
C ARG A 38 2.37 -7.44 -34.22
N ARG A 39 2.32 -6.17 -34.50
CA ARG A 39 1.55 -5.62 -35.61
C ARG A 39 2.50 -5.49 -36.79
N GLY A 40 2.42 -6.46 -37.72
CA GLY A 40 3.15 -6.43 -38.98
C GLY A 40 2.25 -5.92 -40.09
N SER A 41 2.68 -4.94 -40.84
CA SER A 41 2.23 -4.70 -42.21
C SER A 41 3.26 -5.33 -43.16
N GLU A 42 2.83 -5.78 -44.33
CA GLU A 42 3.67 -6.49 -45.31
C GLU A 42 4.92 -5.72 -45.80
N THR A 43 5.17 -4.53 -45.29
CA THR A 43 6.33 -3.69 -45.57
C THR A 43 7.11 -3.40 -44.27
N SER A 44 8.02 -4.29 -43.98
CA SER A 44 9.31 -4.20 -43.29
C SER A 44 9.48 -3.56 -41.88
N GLU A 45 8.47 -3.06 -41.17
CA GLU A 45 8.64 -2.66 -39.77
C GLU A 45 7.62 -3.36 -38.87
N THR A 46 8.13 -4.33 -38.10
CA THR A 46 7.33 -5.00 -37.06
C THR A 46 7.33 -4.14 -35.81
N THR A 47 6.23 -3.45 -35.54
CA THR A 47 6.07 -2.69 -34.28
C THR A 47 5.49 -3.57 -33.21
N LEU A 48 6.16 -3.65 -32.06
CA LEU A 48 5.65 -4.33 -30.88
C LEU A 48 4.61 -3.42 -30.21
N VAL A 49 3.35 -3.83 -30.20
CA VAL A 49 2.26 -3.11 -29.52
C VAL A 49 1.99 -3.79 -28.20
N THR A 50 2.15 -3.06 -27.10
CA THR A 50 1.80 -3.53 -25.77
C THR A 50 0.45 -2.95 -25.36
N ARG A 51 -0.46 -3.83 -24.94
CA ARG A 51 -1.77 -3.44 -24.42
C ARG A 51 -1.91 -3.88 -22.98
N ILE A 52 -2.26 -2.93 -22.11
CA ILE A 52 -2.52 -3.16 -20.70
C ILE A 52 -4.04 -3.09 -20.50
N SER A 53 -4.64 -4.18 -20.01
CA SER A 53 -6.07 -4.27 -19.71
C SER A 53 -6.29 -4.44 -18.23
N GLY A 54 -7.06 -3.57 -17.58
CA GLY A 54 -7.40 -3.69 -16.16
C GLY A 54 -8.26 -4.94 -15.88
N GLU A 55 -7.96 -5.66 -14.81
CA GLU A 55 -8.74 -6.81 -14.34
C GLU A 55 -9.40 -6.54 -12.99
N ASN A 56 -8.70 -5.87 -12.09
CA ASN A 56 -9.22 -5.47 -10.78
C ASN A 56 -8.73 -4.06 -10.41
N VAL A 57 -9.52 -3.37 -9.60
CA VAL A 57 -9.16 -2.07 -9.00
C VAL A 57 -9.26 -2.18 -7.49
N PHE A 58 -8.27 -1.67 -6.80
CA PHE A 58 -8.22 -1.63 -5.35
C PHE A 58 -7.99 -0.19 -4.87
N SER A 59 -8.67 0.19 -3.80
CA SER A 59 -8.25 1.37 -3.03
C SER A 59 -6.92 1.10 -2.34
N LEU A 60 -6.19 2.15 -1.94
CA LEU A 60 -4.94 1.98 -1.18
C LEU A 60 -5.16 1.21 0.13
N ALA A 61 -6.28 1.46 0.81
CA ALA A 61 -6.63 0.74 2.04
C ALA A 61 -6.81 -0.77 1.78
N ALA A 62 -7.53 -1.14 0.71
CA ALA A 62 -7.72 -2.54 0.34
C ALA A 62 -6.41 -3.25 -0.05
N VAL A 63 -5.48 -2.53 -0.71
CA VAL A 63 -4.14 -3.06 -1.02
C VAL A 63 -3.34 -3.30 0.25
N ARG A 64 -3.34 -2.34 1.15
CA ARG A 64 -2.64 -2.48 2.44
C ARG A 64 -3.16 -3.66 3.24
N GLU A 65 -4.48 -3.82 3.31
CA GLU A 65 -5.12 -4.94 4.02
C GLU A 65 -4.81 -6.30 3.38
N ARG A 66 -4.87 -6.37 2.04
CA ARG A 66 -4.69 -7.63 1.30
C ARG A 66 -3.24 -8.08 1.17
N PHE A 67 -2.32 -7.15 0.95
CA PHE A 67 -0.92 -7.43 0.62
C PHE A 67 0.06 -7.02 1.71
N GLY A 68 -0.38 -6.21 2.68
CA GLY A 68 0.46 -5.80 3.80
C GLY A 68 0.84 -7.00 4.66
N LYS A 69 2.13 -7.13 4.95
CA LYS A 69 2.68 -8.22 5.76
C LYS A 69 2.96 -7.83 7.18
N VAL A 70 3.59 -6.68 7.37
CA VAL A 70 3.97 -6.19 8.69
C VAL A 70 4.06 -4.67 8.69
N LEU A 71 3.50 -4.04 9.71
CA LEU A 71 3.72 -2.62 10.01
C LEU A 71 4.97 -2.50 10.88
N LYS A 72 5.98 -1.81 10.39
CA LYS A 72 7.23 -1.53 11.11
C LYS A 72 7.25 -0.08 11.57
N LEU A 73 7.48 0.10 12.86
CA LEU A 73 7.57 1.42 13.50
C LEU A 73 8.96 1.58 14.11
N ARG A 74 9.66 2.65 13.76
CA ARG A 74 10.91 3.01 14.42
C ARG A 74 10.64 4.02 15.52
N MET A 75 11.07 3.72 16.71
CA MET A 75 10.87 4.55 17.89
C MET A 75 12.22 4.98 18.49
N GLY A 76 12.45 6.28 18.55
CA GLY A 76 13.61 6.85 19.21
C GLY A 76 13.45 6.88 20.74
N ARG A 77 14.48 7.40 21.43
CA ARG A 77 14.56 7.44 22.89
C ARG A 77 13.42 8.21 23.58
N THR A 78 12.84 9.18 22.91
CA THR A 78 11.77 10.03 23.43
C THR A 78 10.38 9.47 23.15
N ALA A 79 10.28 8.36 22.43
CA ALA A 79 9.00 7.80 22.05
C ALA A 79 8.32 7.09 23.24
N ASP A 80 7.06 7.40 23.45
CA ASP A 80 6.25 6.88 24.55
C ASP A 80 5.44 5.66 24.14
N ALA A 81 5.70 4.53 24.79
CA ALA A 81 4.94 3.29 24.57
C ALA A 81 3.44 3.45 24.92
N THR A 82 3.10 4.36 25.84
CA THR A 82 1.70 4.65 26.18
C THR A 82 0.98 5.32 25.03
N GLN A 83 1.65 6.27 24.37
CA GLN A 83 1.10 6.93 23.18
C GLN A 83 0.92 5.93 22.02
N LEU A 84 1.89 5.04 21.81
CA LEU A 84 1.78 3.97 20.81
C LEU A 84 0.55 3.10 21.06
N LYS A 85 0.39 2.63 22.30
CA LYS A 85 -0.78 1.82 22.70
C LYS A 85 -2.10 2.55 22.49
N LYS A 86 -2.15 3.85 22.77
CA LYS A 86 -3.34 4.68 22.58
C LYS A 86 -3.71 4.80 21.09
N ILE A 87 -2.73 5.00 20.22
CA ILE A 87 -2.96 5.08 18.76
C ILE A 87 -3.39 3.71 18.24
N LEU A 88 -2.56 2.67 18.42
CA LEU A 88 -2.85 1.33 17.90
C LEU A 88 -4.14 0.73 18.47
N GLY A 89 -4.50 1.09 19.69
CA GLY A 89 -5.71 0.59 20.37
C GLY A 89 -7.00 0.86 19.61
N LYS A 90 -7.05 1.91 18.79
CA LYS A 90 -8.20 2.25 17.94
C LYS A 90 -8.35 1.32 16.71
N TYR A 91 -7.28 0.62 16.33
CA TYR A 91 -7.17 -0.14 15.07
C TYR A 91 -6.83 -1.62 15.27
N ARG A 92 -7.01 -2.14 16.47
CA ARG A 92 -6.63 -3.51 16.89
C ARG A 92 -7.44 -4.65 16.28
N ASP A 93 -8.44 -4.37 15.52
CA ASP A 93 -9.37 -5.34 14.90
C ASP A 93 -8.90 -5.84 13.52
N GLY A 94 -7.64 -5.68 13.21
CA GLY A 94 -7.05 -6.04 11.92
C GLY A 94 -6.26 -7.34 11.91
N THR A 95 -5.56 -7.55 10.80
CA THR A 95 -4.77 -8.78 10.53
C THR A 95 -3.27 -8.53 10.46
N ILE A 96 -2.85 -7.26 10.32
CA ILE A 96 -1.46 -6.89 10.10
C ILE A 96 -0.69 -6.86 11.42
N PRO A 97 0.37 -7.68 11.59
CA PRO A 97 1.23 -7.63 12.76
C PRO A 97 2.03 -6.33 12.81
N VAL A 98 2.36 -5.91 14.02
CA VAL A 98 3.15 -4.69 14.28
C VAL A 98 4.47 -5.06 14.93
N THR A 99 5.55 -4.59 14.33
CA THR A 99 6.91 -4.71 14.87
C THR A 99 7.45 -3.32 15.19
N VAL A 100 8.00 -3.15 16.36
CA VAL A 100 8.61 -1.90 16.81
C VAL A 100 10.12 -2.07 16.88
N MET A 101 10.85 -1.19 16.21
CA MET A 101 12.29 -1.03 16.32
C MET A 101 12.57 0.13 17.28
N TYR A 102 13.17 -0.17 18.41
CA TYR A 102 13.53 0.83 19.40
C TYR A 102 15.03 1.14 19.34
N GLU A 103 15.36 2.42 19.18
CA GLU A 103 16.74 2.90 19.19
C GLU A 103 17.10 3.50 20.55
N GLY A 104 17.87 2.74 21.33
CA GLY A 104 18.36 3.14 22.66
C GLY A 104 19.81 3.61 22.63
N ALA A 105 20.32 4.01 23.81
CA ALA A 105 21.72 4.44 23.96
C ALA A 105 22.74 3.32 23.71
N SER A 106 22.35 2.08 23.97
CA SER A 106 23.19 0.88 23.90
C SER A 106 22.98 0.03 22.66
N GLY A 107 22.10 0.44 21.74
CA GLY A 107 21.81 -0.28 20.52
C GLY A 107 20.34 -0.24 20.12
N THR A 108 20.02 -1.03 19.09
CA THR A 108 18.67 -1.18 18.54
C THR A 108 18.06 -2.49 19.01
N ALA A 109 16.81 -2.45 19.44
CA ALA A 109 16.02 -3.65 19.77
C ALA A 109 14.78 -3.71 18.89
N GLU A 110 14.45 -4.91 18.42
CA GLU A 110 13.22 -5.17 17.65
C GLU A 110 12.27 -6.00 18.50
N SER A 111 11.00 -5.62 18.54
CA SER A 111 9.95 -6.29 19.30
C SER A 111 8.69 -6.42 18.49
N ASP A 112 8.17 -7.64 18.39
CA ASP A 112 6.83 -7.92 17.89
C ASP A 112 5.81 -7.67 19.02
N LEU A 113 4.76 -6.91 18.73
CA LEU A 113 3.73 -6.59 19.73
C LEU A 113 2.77 -7.76 19.99
N GLY A 114 2.85 -8.83 19.20
CA GLY A 114 2.05 -10.02 19.37
C GLY A 114 0.65 -9.95 18.75
N LYS A 115 -0.08 -11.04 18.90
CA LYS A 115 -1.36 -11.25 18.20
C LYS A 115 -2.45 -10.27 18.61
N ASP A 116 -2.43 -9.80 19.84
CA ASP A 116 -3.43 -8.86 20.38
C ASP A 116 -3.28 -7.44 19.84
N TRP A 117 -2.20 -7.17 19.14
CA TRP A 117 -1.86 -5.86 18.58
C TRP A 117 -1.81 -5.85 17.06
N ARG A 118 -2.47 -6.79 16.41
CA ARG A 118 -2.66 -6.74 14.96
C ARG A 118 -3.60 -5.62 14.60
N ILE A 119 -3.25 -4.88 13.56
CA ILE A 119 -3.94 -3.64 13.19
C ILE A 119 -4.64 -3.76 11.83
N ARG A 120 -5.65 -2.91 11.66
CA ARG A 120 -6.26 -2.59 10.37
C ARG A 120 -5.51 -1.39 9.77
N PRO A 121 -4.95 -1.52 8.55
CA PRO A 121 -4.09 -0.50 7.96
C PRO A 121 -4.88 0.63 7.28
N ASP A 122 -5.76 1.29 8.03
CA ASP A 122 -6.57 2.41 7.58
C ASP A 122 -5.73 3.68 7.34
N ASP A 123 -6.19 4.57 6.46
CA ASP A 123 -5.55 5.85 6.24
C ASP A 123 -5.47 6.71 7.52
N SER A 124 -6.50 6.61 8.37
CA SER A 124 -6.53 7.28 9.68
C SER A 124 -5.42 6.81 10.62
N LEU A 125 -5.06 5.51 10.59
CA LEU A 125 -3.93 4.99 11.36
C LEU A 125 -2.61 5.65 10.92
N PHE A 126 -2.38 5.73 9.60
CA PHE A 126 -1.16 6.35 9.08
C PHE A 126 -1.11 7.86 9.35
N SER A 127 -2.26 8.53 9.34
CA SER A 127 -2.38 9.94 9.75
C SER A 127 -2.05 10.11 11.24
N ASP A 128 -2.68 9.33 12.12
CA ASP A 128 -2.44 9.37 13.57
C ASP A 128 -0.97 9.06 13.92
N LEU A 129 -0.35 8.12 13.21
CA LEU A 129 1.07 7.82 13.37
C LEU A 129 1.98 8.94 12.84
N GLY A 130 1.63 9.53 11.68
CA GLY A 130 2.40 10.60 11.06
C GLY A 130 2.36 11.93 11.83
N GLU A 131 1.37 12.15 12.70
CA GLU A 131 1.35 13.28 13.63
C GLU A 131 2.36 13.14 14.77
N TRP A 132 2.81 11.92 15.05
CA TRP A 132 3.67 11.60 16.18
C TRP A 132 5.06 11.10 15.76
N LEU A 133 5.17 10.34 14.68
CA LEU A 133 6.41 9.80 14.12
C LEU A 133 6.71 10.45 12.78
N SER A 134 7.97 10.49 12.40
CA SER A 134 8.37 10.91 11.06
C SER A 134 7.89 9.90 10.02
N PRO A 135 7.59 10.32 8.78
CA PRO A 135 7.16 9.41 7.71
C PRO A 135 8.12 8.26 7.42
N GLU A 136 9.43 8.49 7.59
CA GLU A 136 10.48 7.48 7.45
C GLU A 136 10.48 6.42 8.56
N ASP A 137 9.84 6.71 9.71
CA ASP A 137 9.76 5.82 10.86
C ASP A 137 8.55 4.90 10.82
N VAL A 138 7.67 5.08 9.85
CA VAL A 138 6.46 4.29 9.64
C VAL A 138 6.52 3.60 8.28
N SER A 139 6.63 2.29 8.25
CA SER A 139 6.66 1.53 7.00
C SER A 139 5.79 0.29 7.04
N LEU A 140 5.03 0.08 5.98
CA LEU A 140 4.28 -1.15 5.76
C LEU A 140 5.00 -1.97 4.70
N SER A 141 5.42 -3.18 5.03
CA SER A 141 6.00 -4.12 4.06
C SER A 141 4.89 -4.91 3.36
N TYR A 142 5.12 -5.24 2.10
CA TYR A 142 4.22 -6.00 1.24
C TYR A 142 4.81 -7.35 0.84
#